data_cf42108994619cb0d7ac4f122c16b86b
#
_entry.id   cf42108994619cb0d7ac4f122c16b86b
#
_cell.length_a   1.000
_cell.length_b   1.000
_cell.length_c   1.000
_cell.angle_alpha   90.00
_cell.angle_beta   90.00
_cell.angle_gamma   90.00
#
_symmetry.space_group_name_H-M   'P 1'
#
loop_
_entity.id
_entity.type
_entity.pdbx_description
1 polymer ?
#
loop_
_entity_poly.entity_id
_entity_poly.type
_entity_poly.pdbx_seq_one_letter_code
_entity_poly.pdbx_strand_id
1 'polypeptide(L)'
;NIIKTEWWKKYPADLSPENFVSLVIGVDTAFKKTETADYSVAVVAGMDKTGDMYVVDIMRGKYDFPELKQRLIRLNNKWRGKGLRAMYIEDKASGQSLLQELKRESGMSLIPYKVVHDKIARVNAILPLIEGGRVFIPEQAPWLDEFIDEAVSFPSGRHDDQVDAMTIAVDVLSRTHVTPEAWMLHADTSQSLNNIEHKTFGKSLREVFDRSAPKWSGWGT
;
A
#
# COMPACT_ATOMS: atom_id res chain seq x y z
N ASN A 1 -16.93 -2.55 19.32
CA ASN A 1 -16.48 -2.65 17.93
C ASN A 1 -16.15 -1.25 17.41
N ILE A 2 -15.06 -1.13 16.64
CA ILE A 2 -14.55 0.16 16.17
C ILE A 2 -15.20 0.53 14.84
N ILE A 3 -15.35 -0.44 13.93
CA ILE A 3 -15.95 -0.24 12.61
C ILE A 3 -17.45 -0.58 12.68
N LYS A 4 -18.30 0.26 12.08
CA LYS A 4 -19.75 0.08 12.09
C LYS A 4 -20.27 -0.27 10.70
N THR A 5 -21.31 -1.11 10.65
CA THR A 5 -21.92 -1.58 9.39
C THR A 5 -22.49 -0.42 8.56
N GLU A 6 -23.10 0.57 9.20
CA GLU A 6 -23.73 1.71 8.55
C GLU A 6 -22.75 2.68 7.87
N TRP A 7 -21.46 2.58 8.11
CA TRP A 7 -20.44 3.42 7.48
C TRP A 7 -20.05 2.96 6.08
N TRP A 8 -20.33 1.68 5.76
CA TRP A 8 -19.99 1.13 4.47
C TRP A 8 -20.94 1.62 3.37
N LYS A 9 -20.40 2.37 2.43
CA LYS A 9 -21.09 2.68 1.18
C LYS A 9 -20.85 1.58 0.16
N LYS A 10 -21.87 1.32 -0.66
CA LYS A 10 -21.82 0.27 -1.68
C LYS A 10 -21.68 0.87 -3.08
N TYR A 11 -20.97 0.17 -3.95
CA TYR A 11 -20.88 0.49 -5.37
C TYR A 11 -21.44 -0.67 -6.21
N PRO A 12 -22.03 -0.36 -7.40
CA PRO A 12 -22.62 -1.36 -8.26
C PRO A 12 -21.57 -2.28 -8.91
N ALA A 13 -21.96 -3.50 -9.26
CA ALA A 13 -21.07 -4.53 -9.78
C ALA A 13 -20.43 -4.20 -11.15
N ASP A 14 -20.96 -3.23 -11.87
CA ASP A 14 -20.47 -2.78 -13.18
C ASP A 14 -19.40 -1.72 -13.13
N LEU A 15 -18.88 -1.39 -11.93
CA LEU A 15 -17.78 -0.43 -11.80
C LEU A 15 -16.53 -0.93 -12.54
N SER A 16 -16.14 -0.20 -13.59
CA SER A 16 -14.98 -0.56 -14.39
C SER A 16 -13.67 -0.23 -13.68
N PRO A 17 -12.65 -1.09 -13.75
CA PRO A 17 -11.30 -0.80 -13.24
C PRO A 17 -10.67 0.46 -13.87
N GLU A 18 -11.12 0.88 -15.05
CA GLU A 18 -10.64 2.10 -15.74
C GLU A 18 -11.00 3.39 -14.98
N ASN A 19 -11.95 3.31 -14.06
CA ASN A 19 -12.32 4.45 -13.21
C ASN A 19 -11.26 4.75 -12.13
N PHE A 20 -10.32 3.83 -11.89
CA PHE A 20 -9.31 4.00 -10.86
C PHE A 20 -8.04 4.66 -11.40
N VAL A 21 -7.57 5.70 -10.74
CA VAL A 21 -6.27 6.34 -10.99
C VAL A 21 -5.11 5.58 -10.35
N SER A 22 -5.42 4.75 -9.36
CA SER A 22 -4.46 3.90 -8.66
C SER A 22 -5.13 2.64 -8.16
N LEU A 23 -4.49 1.49 -8.37
CA LEU A 23 -4.82 0.22 -7.75
C LEU A 23 -3.61 -0.28 -6.97
N VAL A 24 -3.85 -0.81 -5.78
CA VAL A 24 -2.83 -1.45 -4.95
C VAL A 24 -3.35 -2.76 -4.37
N ILE A 25 -2.44 -3.62 -3.93
CA ILE A 25 -2.78 -4.82 -3.17
C ILE A 25 -2.10 -4.72 -1.81
N GLY A 26 -2.88 -4.77 -0.74
CA GLY A 26 -2.39 -4.92 0.63
C GLY A 26 -2.41 -6.39 1.03
N VAL A 27 -1.32 -6.90 1.60
CA VAL A 27 -1.18 -8.34 1.92
C VAL A 27 -0.76 -8.51 3.37
N ASP A 28 -1.56 -9.26 4.11
CA ASP A 28 -1.18 -9.89 5.37
C ASP A 28 -0.91 -11.37 5.17
N THR A 29 0.19 -11.89 5.74
CA THR A 29 0.68 -13.23 5.44
C THR A 29 0.75 -14.14 6.66
N ALA A 30 0.20 -15.36 6.53
CA ALA A 30 0.42 -16.49 7.41
C ALA A 30 0.80 -17.72 6.58
N PHE A 31 1.78 -18.54 7.04
CA PHE A 31 2.31 -19.67 6.24
C PHE A 31 1.94 -21.04 6.79
N LYS A 32 1.01 -21.14 7.69
CA LYS A 32 0.64 -22.43 8.27
C LYS A 32 -0.71 -22.88 7.72
N LYS A 33 -0.75 -24.11 7.19
CA LYS A 33 -1.96 -24.75 6.65
C LYS A 33 -2.68 -25.59 7.73
N THR A 34 -2.57 -25.23 9.00
CA THR A 34 -3.27 -25.91 10.10
C THR A 34 -4.63 -25.27 10.36
N GLU A 35 -5.57 -26.00 10.93
CA GLU A 35 -6.91 -25.46 11.26
C GLU A 35 -6.85 -24.26 12.21
N THR A 36 -5.84 -24.22 13.08
CA THR A 36 -5.62 -23.15 14.05
C THR A 36 -4.76 -21.99 13.52
N ALA A 37 -4.28 -22.08 12.27
CA ALA A 37 -3.46 -21.00 11.68
C ALA A 37 -4.31 -19.82 11.28
N ASP A 38 -3.71 -18.63 11.30
CA ASP A 38 -4.27 -17.42 10.74
C ASP A 38 -4.37 -17.51 9.21
N TYR A 39 -5.21 -16.68 8.64
CA TYR A 39 -5.37 -16.62 7.19
C TYR A 39 -4.29 -15.76 6.54
N SER A 40 -3.91 -16.13 5.32
CA SER A 40 -3.24 -15.19 4.42
C SER A 40 -4.30 -14.46 3.63
N VAL A 41 -4.23 -13.13 3.63
CA VAL A 41 -5.21 -12.28 2.96
C VAL A 41 -4.51 -11.30 2.04
N ALA A 42 -5.08 -11.07 0.87
CA ALA A 42 -4.70 -9.99 -0.03
C ALA A 42 -5.95 -9.20 -0.42
N VAL A 43 -5.97 -7.92 -0.12
CA VAL A 43 -7.04 -6.98 -0.47
C VAL A 43 -6.58 -6.11 -1.62
N VAL A 44 -7.33 -6.14 -2.71
CA VAL A 44 -7.15 -5.22 -3.84
C VAL A 44 -8.03 -4.01 -3.61
N ALA A 45 -7.43 -2.85 -3.58
CA ALA A 45 -8.15 -1.58 -3.45
C ALA A 45 -7.79 -0.62 -4.57
N GLY A 46 -8.80 0.09 -5.08
CA GLY A 46 -8.67 1.14 -6.07
C GLY A 46 -9.00 2.49 -5.49
N MET A 47 -8.42 3.55 -6.06
CA MET A 47 -8.79 4.93 -5.76
C MET A 47 -9.14 5.64 -7.06
N ASP A 48 -10.24 6.35 -7.06
CA ASP A 48 -10.67 7.17 -8.19
C ASP A 48 -10.04 8.58 -8.15
N LYS A 49 -10.36 9.39 -9.16
CA LYS A 49 -9.85 10.76 -9.29
C LYS A 49 -10.36 11.73 -8.21
N THR A 50 -11.44 11.39 -7.51
CA THR A 50 -11.98 12.16 -6.40
C THR A 50 -11.32 11.83 -5.07
N GLY A 51 -10.54 10.75 -5.05
CA GLY A 51 -9.87 10.21 -3.87
C GLY A 51 -10.75 9.27 -3.05
N ASP A 52 -11.88 8.86 -3.59
CA ASP A 52 -12.70 7.81 -3.00
C ASP A 52 -12.07 6.44 -3.29
N MET A 53 -12.13 5.54 -2.31
CA MET A 53 -11.44 4.26 -2.33
C MET A 53 -12.44 3.10 -2.40
N TYR A 54 -12.05 2.04 -3.06
CA TYR A 54 -12.92 0.92 -3.38
C TYR A 54 -12.22 -0.39 -3.08
N VAL A 55 -12.80 -1.23 -2.24
CA VAL A 55 -12.35 -2.63 -2.06
C VAL A 55 -12.91 -3.43 -3.23
N VAL A 56 -12.04 -3.88 -4.15
CA VAL A 56 -12.50 -4.47 -5.41
C VAL A 56 -12.33 -5.98 -5.50
N ASP A 57 -11.41 -6.54 -4.71
CA ASP A 57 -11.19 -7.99 -4.68
C ASP A 57 -10.53 -8.40 -3.36
N ILE A 58 -10.88 -9.57 -2.85
CA ILE A 58 -10.25 -10.17 -1.67
C ILE A 58 -9.88 -11.63 -1.98
N MET A 59 -8.62 -11.95 -1.76
CA MET A 59 -8.13 -13.33 -1.69
C MET A 59 -7.88 -13.66 -0.22
N ARG A 60 -8.53 -14.70 0.29
CA ARG A 60 -8.39 -15.19 1.67
C ARG A 60 -8.29 -16.71 1.70
N GLY A 61 -7.41 -17.23 2.52
CA GLY A 61 -7.29 -18.67 2.71
C GLY A 61 -6.11 -19.06 3.58
N LYS A 62 -6.08 -20.34 3.94
CA LYS A 62 -4.97 -20.96 4.65
C LYS A 62 -4.10 -21.68 3.63
N TYR A 63 -2.95 -21.10 3.33
CA TYR A 63 -2.06 -21.56 2.26
C TYR A 63 -0.71 -21.96 2.84
N ASP A 64 -0.09 -22.99 2.25
CA ASP A 64 1.34 -23.15 2.39
C ASP A 64 2.10 -22.10 1.54
N PHE A 65 3.40 -21.99 1.75
CA PHE A 65 4.21 -20.98 1.10
C PHE A 65 4.18 -21.06 -0.45
N PRO A 66 4.36 -22.24 -1.08
CA PRO A 66 4.28 -22.35 -2.53
C PRO A 66 2.90 -21.98 -3.09
N GLU A 67 1.83 -22.38 -2.43
CA GLU A 67 0.46 -22.05 -2.84
C GLU A 67 0.18 -20.57 -2.74
N LEU A 68 0.53 -19.94 -1.61
CA LEU A 68 0.37 -18.50 -1.41
C LEU A 68 1.11 -17.72 -2.50
N LYS A 69 2.36 -18.08 -2.76
CA LYS A 69 3.17 -17.46 -3.81
C LYS A 69 2.46 -17.51 -5.17
N GLN A 70 1.97 -18.67 -5.58
CA GLN A 70 1.27 -18.83 -6.86
C GLN A 70 -0.06 -18.06 -6.92
N ARG A 71 -0.77 -17.96 -5.81
CA ARG A 71 -2.02 -17.19 -5.73
C ARG A 71 -1.78 -15.69 -5.86
N LEU A 72 -0.74 -15.17 -5.21
CA LEU A 72 -0.37 -13.75 -5.33
C LEU A 72 0.11 -13.41 -6.75
N ILE A 73 0.86 -14.30 -7.40
CA ILE A 73 1.23 -14.11 -8.81
C ILE A 73 -0.02 -14.05 -9.70
N ARG A 74 -0.98 -14.95 -9.50
CA ARG A 74 -2.25 -14.93 -10.26
C ARG A 74 -3.06 -13.67 -9.99
N LEU A 75 -3.15 -13.24 -8.73
CA LEU A 75 -3.86 -12.02 -8.36
C LEU A 75 -3.19 -10.78 -9.01
N ASN A 76 -1.86 -10.69 -8.95
CA ASN A 76 -1.12 -9.63 -9.62
C ASN A 76 -1.39 -9.62 -11.14
N ASN A 77 -1.36 -10.77 -11.79
CA ASN A 77 -1.60 -10.88 -13.24
C ASN A 77 -3.03 -10.50 -13.62
N LYS A 78 -4.02 -10.82 -12.77
CA LYS A 78 -5.42 -10.41 -12.94
C LYS A 78 -5.58 -8.88 -12.98
N TRP A 79 -4.78 -8.16 -12.18
CA TRP A 79 -4.93 -6.72 -11.98
C TRP A 79 -3.84 -5.86 -12.65
N ARG A 80 -2.71 -6.45 -13.07
CA ARG A 80 -1.57 -5.76 -13.68
C ARG A 80 -1.97 -4.91 -14.90
N GLY A 81 -2.81 -5.43 -15.78
CA GLY A 81 -3.31 -4.71 -16.97
C GLY A 81 -4.40 -3.67 -16.69
N LYS A 82 -4.82 -3.52 -15.42
CA LYS A 82 -5.95 -2.67 -15.00
C LYS A 82 -5.51 -1.51 -14.11
N GLY A 83 -4.23 -1.14 -14.15
CA GLY A 83 -3.72 -0.01 -13.38
C GLY A 83 -3.12 -0.38 -12.00
N LEU A 84 -2.86 -1.67 -11.74
CA LEU A 84 -2.16 -2.08 -10.52
C LEU A 84 -0.75 -1.46 -10.48
N ARG A 85 -0.47 -0.69 -9.42
CA ARG A 85 0.82 -0.04 -9.21
C ARG A 85 1.81 -0.92 -8.48
N ALA A 86 1.39 -1.48 -7.34
CA ALA A 86 2.25 -2.33 -6.51
C ALA A 86 1.44 -3.22 -5.57
N MET A 87 2.10 -4.25 -5.08
CA MET A 87 1.64 -5.09 -3.97
C MET A 87 2.47 -4.75 -2.74
N TYR A 88 1.80 -4.39 -1.65
CA TYR A 88 2.38 -4.04 -0.36
C TYR A 88 2.22 -5.22 0.59
N ILE A 89 3.33 -5.78 1.04
CA ILE A 89 3.36 -6.97 1.91
C ILE A 89 3.88 -6.55 3.27
N GLU A 90 3.17 -6.89 4.34
CA GLU A 90 3.58 -6.57 5.71
C GLU A 90 5.01 -7.08 5.98
N ASP A 91 5.88 -6.17 6.46
CA ASP A 91 7.30 -6.44 6.71
C ASP A 91 7.48 -7.16 8.06
N LYS A 92 7.01 -8.40 8.12
CA LYS A 92 7.25 -9.36 9.20
C LYS A 92 7.94 -10.61 8.64
N ALA A 93 8.45 -11.48 9.50
CA ALA A 93 9.30 -12.62 9.08
C ALA A 93 8.71 -13.43 7.92
N SER A 94 7.38 -13.70 7.95
CA SER A 94 6.66 -14.37 6.87
C SER A 94 6.66 -13.55 5.56
N GLY A 95 6.39 -12.26 5.64
CA GLY A 95 6.37 -11.36 4.50
C GLY A 95 7.73 -11.18 3.85
N GLN A 96 8.81 -11.10 4.64
CA GLN A 96 10.17 -10.94 4.12
C GLN A 96 10.60 -12.11 3.23
N SER A 97 10.35 -13.34 3.66
CA SER A 97 10.67 -14.53 2.86
C SER A 97 9.89 -14.53 1.54
N LEU A 98 8.60 -14.19 1.61
CA LEU A 98 7.74 -14.11 0.43
C LEU A 98 8.18 -13.00 -0.54
N LEU A 99 8.54 -11.83 -0.02
CA LEU A 99 9.06 -10.71 -0.81
C LEU A 99 10.34 -11.09 -1.58
N GLN A 100 11.27 -11.78 -0.93
CA GLN A 100 12.52 -12.22 -1.56
C GLN A 100 12.26 -13.19 -2.71
N GLU A 101 11.42 -14.20 -2.50
CA GLU A 101 11.06 -15.18 -3.52
C GLU A 101 10.32 -14.56 -4.70
N LEU A 102 9.29 -13.75 -4.44
CA LEU A 102 8.51 -13.10 -5.48
C LEU A 102 9.34 -12.11 -6.31
N LYS A 103 10.23 -11.32 -5.69
CA LYS A 103 11.13 -10.39 -6.40
C LYS A 103 12.05 -11.12 -7.36
N ARG A 104 12.54 -12.31 -6.96
CA ARG A 104 13.45 -13.10 -7.80
C ARG A 104 12.75 -13.69 -9.02
N GLU A 105 11.47 -14.05 -8.92
CA GLU A 105 10.81 -14.91 -9.92
C GLU A 105 9.79 -14.19 -10.81
N SER A 106 9.26 -13.04 -10.40
CA SER A 106 8.02 -12.55 -11.02
C SER A 106 8.07 -11.19 -11.70
N GLY A 107 9.09 -10.39 -11.46
CA GLY A 107 9.15 -9.00 -11.96
C GLY A 107 7.97 -8.12 -11.53
N MET A 108 7.27 -8.48 -10.45
CA MET A 108 6.17 -7.69 -9.86
C MET A 108 6.71 -6.49 -9.09
N SER A 109 5.94 -5.40 -9.04
CA SER A 109 6.20 -4.27 -8.16
C SER A 109 5.81 -4.64 -6.73
N LEU A 110 6.80 -4.96 -5.90
CA LEU A 110 6.61 -5.43 -4.52
C LEU A 110 7.28 -4.47 -3.54
N ILE A 111 6.50 -3.99 -2.58
CA ILE A 111 6.94 -3.01 -1.59
C ILE A 111 6.70 -3.58 -0.19
N PRO A 112 7.73 -3.64 0.67
CA PRO A 112 7.55 -3.99 2.08
C PRO A 112 6.76 -2.88 2.78
N TYR A 113 5.69 -3.25 3.48
CA TYR A 113 4.90 -2.34 4.31
C TYR A 113 5.38 -2.44 5.76
N LYS A 114 6.03 -1.39 6.24
CA LYS A 114 6.53 -1.32 7.62
C LYS A 114 5.42 -0.98 8.59
N VAL A 115 5.16 -1.86 9.53
CA VAL A 115 4.24 -1.65 10.63
C VAL A 115 4.96 -0.86 11.73
N VAL A 116 4.49 0.34 12.01
CA VAL A 116 5.05 1.22 13.05
C VAL A 116 4.18 1.26 14.31
N HIS A 117 2.88 1.01 14.14
CA HIS A 117 1.88 1.09 15.20
C HIS A 117 1.14 -0.23 15.39
N ASP A 118 0.51 -0.42 16.55
CA ASP A 118 -0.35 -1.56 16.80
C ASP A 118 -1.58 -1.59 15.88
N LYS A 119 -2.29 -2.72 15.84
CA LYS A 119 -3.44 -2.95 14.95
C LYS A 119 -4.54 -1.89 15.14
N ILE A 120 -4.88 -1.57 16.38
CA ILE A 120 -5.96 -0.61 16.70
C ILE A 120 -5.58 0.79 16.21
N ALA A 121 -4.34 1.22 16.46
CA ALA A 121 -3.85 2.52 15.98
C ALA A 121 -3.84 2.62 14.46
N ARG A 122 -3.49 1.53 13.75
CA ARG A 122 -3.52 1.47 12.29
C ARG A 122 -4.94 1.60 11.74
N VAL A 123 -5.91 0.87 12.31
CA VAL A 123 -7.32 0.98 11.91
C VAL A 123 -7.85 2.38 12.21
N ASN A 124 -7.53 2.95 13.38
CA ASN A 124 -7.95 4.32 13.75
C ASN A 124 -7.40 5.38 12.77
N ALA A 125 -6.25 5.15 12.15
CA ALA A 125 -5.71 6.08 11.15
C ALA A 125 -6.55 6.16 9.86
N ILE A 126 -7.21 5.06 9.48
CA ILE A 126 -8.06 5.01 8.28
C ILE A 126 -9.56 5.16 8.62
N LEU A 127 -9.92 5.06 9.90
CA LEU A 127 -11.30 5.08 10.36
C LEU A 127 -12.09 6.32 9.89
N PRO A 128 -11.54 7.55 9.90
CA PRO A 128 -12.23 8.73 9.38
C PRO A 128 -12.63 8.61 7.89
N LEU A 129 -11.88 7.85 7.10
CA LEU A 129 -12.20 7.61 5.70
C LEU A 129 -13.41 6.67 5.57
N ILE A 130 -13.48 5.62 6.39
CA ILE A 130 -14.59 4.67 6.43
C ILE A 130 -15.84 5.36 6.97
N GLU A 131 -15.75 6.04 8.11
CA GLU A 131 -16.85 6.77 8.74
C GLU A 131 -17.39 7.89 7.83
N GLY A 132 -16.49 8.60 7.15
CA GLY A 132 -16.85 9.63 6.17
C GLY A 132 -17.43 9.07 4.86
N GLY A 133 -17.55 7.74 4.73
CA GLY A 133 -18.10 7.08 3.57
C GLY A 133 -17.27 7.26 2.31
N ARG A 134 -15.94 7.34 2.46
CA ARG A 134 -14.96 7.43 1.37
C ARG A 134 -14.31 6.10 1.03
N VAL A 135 -14.67 5.02 1.74
CA VAL A 135 -14.27 3.64 1.44
C VAL A 135 -15.52 2.86 1.06
N PHE A 136 -15.55 2.39 -0.18
CA PHE A 136 -16.67 1.70 -0.78
C PHE A 136 -16.39 0.21 -0.87
N ILE A 137 -17.44 -0.59 -0.70
CA ILE A 137 -17.45 -2.05 -0.91
C ILE A 137 -18.45 -2.40 -2.03
N PRO A 138 -18.33 -3.53 -2.74
CA PRO A 138 -19.28 -3.88 -3.77
C PRO A 138 -20.66 -4.20 -3.18
N GLU A 139 -21.72 -4.01 -3.97
CA GLU A 139 -23.07 -4.49 -3.59
C GLU A 139 -23.11 -6.00 -3.41
N GLN A 140 -22.34 -6.73 -4.23
CA GLN A 140 -22.27 -8.19 -4.21
C GLN A 140 -20.84 -8.65 -4.53
N ALA A 141 -20.31 -9.56 -3.70
CA ALA A 141 -19.09 -10.31 -3.96
C ALA A 141 -19.08 -11.61 -3.13
N PRO A 142 -18.43 -12.68 -3.59
CA PRO A 142 -18.40 -13.95 -2.85
C PRO A 142 -17.76 -13.85 -1.46
N TRP A 143 -16.91 -12.84 -1.24
CA TRP A 143 -16.16 -12.60 -0.01
C TRP A 143 -16.78 -11.54 0.91
N LEU A 144 -17.85 -10.87 0.46
CA LEU A 144 -18.35 -9.64 1.08
C LEU A 144 -18.89 -9.85 2.50
N ASP A 145 -19.74 -10.88 2.69
CA ASP A 145 -20.38 -11.12 4.00
C ASP A 145 -19.33 -11.44 5.05
N GLU A 146 -18.38 -12.31 4.73
CA GLU A 146 -17.28 -12.68 5.64
C GLU A 146 -16.37 -11.48 5.96
N PHE A 147 -16.12 -10.62 4.99
CA PHE A 147 -15.36 -9.38 5.20
C PHE A 147 -16.08 -8.40 6.13
N ILE A 148 -17.39 -8.18 5.93
CA ILE A 148 -18.18 -7.28 6.78
C ILE A 148 -18.24 -7.83 8.21
N ASP A 149 -18.50 -9.13 8.38
CA ASP A 149 -18.57 -9.77 9.71
C ASP A 149 -17.25 -9.62 10.48
N GLU A 150 -16.11 -9.81 9.81
CA GLU A 150 -14.79 -9.62 10.40
C GLU A 150 -14.54 -8.15 10.75
N ALA A 151 -14.83 -7.23 9.82
CA ALA A 151 -14.62 -5.79 10.01
C ALA A 151 -15.43 -5.23 11.17
N VAL A 152 -16.73 -5.58 11.28
CA VAL A 152 -17.58 -5.07 12.36
C VAL A 152 -17.32 -5.77 13.70
N SER A 153 -16.68 -6.94 13.69
CA SER A 153 -16.27 -7.63 14.91
C SER A 153 -14.95 -7.13 15.47
N PHE A 154 -14.19 -6.38 14.70
CA PHE A 154 -12.88 -5.86 15.11
C PHE A 154 -12.99 -4.87 16.30
N PRO A 155 -12.11 -4.91 17.33
CA PRO A 155 -10.93 -5.77 17.48
C PRO A 155 -11.21 -7.10 18.20
N SER A 156 -12.44 -7.37 18.62
CA SER A 156 -12.80 -8.51 19.47
C SER A 156 -13.13 -9.78 18.68
N GLY A 157 -13.11 -9.73 17.37
CA GLY A 157 -13.36 -10.86 16.49
C GLY A 157 -12.31 -11.96 16.59
N ARG A 158 -12.66 -13.17 16.12
CA ARG A 158 -11.75 -14.32 16.09
C ARG A 158 -10.62 -14.13 15.08
N HIS A 159 -10.89 -13.42 14.00
CA HIS A 159 -9.98 -13.15 12.90
C HIS A 159 -9.99 -11.64 12.62
N ASP A 160 -8.86 -11.11 12.19
CA ASP A 160 -8.66 -9.71 11.81
C ASP A 160 -7.76 -9.55 10.57
N ASP A 161 -7.45 -10.67 9.91
CA ASP A 161 -6.51 -10.74 8.79
C ASP A 161 -6.99 -9.90 7.58
N GLN A 162 -8.32 -9.88 7.31
CA GLN A 162 -8.88 -9.06 6.24
C GLN A 162 -8.85 -7.57 6.58
N VAL A 163 -9.08 -7.23 7.85
CA VAL A 163 -8.98 -5.85 8.34
C VAL A 163 -7.54 -5.36 8.24
N ASP A 164 -6.55 -6.18 8.61
CA ASP A 164 -5.14 -5.85 8.50
C ASP A 164 -4.73 -5.60 7.04
N ALA A 165 -5.08 -6.51 6.12
CA ALA A 165 -4.77 -6.37 4.70
C ALA A 165 -5.48 -5.16 4.05
N MET A 166 -6.76 -4.91 4.40
CA MET A 166 -7.50 -3.72 3.96
C MET A 166 -6.84 -2.45 4.48
N THR A 167 -6.45 -2.42 5.74
CA THR A 167 -5.80 -1.26 6.36
C THR A 167 -4.51 -0.90 5.63
N ILE A 168 -3.69 -1.88 5.24
CA ILE A 168 -2.49 -1.65 4.42
C ILE A 168 -2.88 -0.97 3.09
N ALA A 169 -3.87 -1.52 2.38
CA ALA A 169 -4.25 -1.00 1.07
C ALA A 169 -4.81 0.43 1.14
N VAL A 170 -5.73 0.69 2.08
CA VAL A 170 -6.36 2.01 2.27
C VAL A 170 -5.34 3.05 2.77
N ASP A 171 -4.47 2.70 3.71
CA ASP A 171 -3.42 3.59 4.21
C ASP A 171 -2.47 4.02 3.08
N VAL A 172 -2.03 3.07 2.25
CA VAL A 172 -1.16 3.38 1.11
C VAL A 172 -1.86 4.30 0.11
N LEU A 173 -3.11 4.02 -0.25
CA LEU A 173 -3.88 4.86 -1.18
C LEU A 173 -4.09 6.27 -0.60
N SER A 174 -4.40 6.40 0.68
CA SER A 174 -4.62 7.69 1.34
C SER A 174 -3.40 8.60 1.29
N ARG A 175 -2.20 8.01 1.43
CA ARG A 175 -0.92 8.74 1.36
C ARG A 175 -0.53 9.12 -0.08
N THR A 176 -1.02 8.40 -1.08
CA THR A 176 -0.72 8.69 -2.49
C THR A 176 -1.65 9.73 -3.09
N HIS A 177 -2.75 10.04 -2.45
CA HIS A 177 -3.67 11.10 -2.85
C HIS A 177 -3.16 12.46 -2.37
N VAL A 178 -2.18 13.00 -3.08
CA VAL A 178 -1.82 14.40 -2.96
C VAL A 178 -2.78 15.18 -3.86
N THR A 179 -3.70 15.96 -3.27
CA THR A 179 -4.57 16.85 -4.02
C THR A 179 -3.73 17.85 -4.82
N PRO A 180 -4.20 18.37 -5.96
CA PRO A 180 -3.50 19.43 -6.70
C PRO A 180 -3.08 20.61 -5.80
N GLU A 181 -3.90 20.95 -4.82
CA GLU A 181 -3.62 22.01 -3.83
C GLU A 181 -2.44 21.62 -2.91
N ALA A 182 -2.35 20.37 -2.48
CA ALA A 182 -1.22 19.90 -1.67
C ALA A 182 0.09 19.87 -2.49
N TRP A 183 0.02 19.58 -3.79
CA TRP A 183 1.17 19.71 -4.70
C TRP A 183 1.64 21.18 -4.80
N MET A 184 0.71 22.14 -4.90
CA MET A 184 1.04 23.57 -4.93
C MET A 184 1.71 24.03 -3.62
N LEU A 185 1.22 23.58 -2.47
CA LEU A 185 1.82 23.89 -1.17
C LEU A 185 3.24 23.29 -1.04
N HIS A 186 3.46 22.09 -1.52
CA HIS A 186 4.79 21.47 -1.53
C HIS A 186 5.73 22.08 -2.56
N ALA A 187 5.23 22.49 -3.71
CA ALA A 187 6.02 23.20 -4.73
C ALA A 187 6.53 24.55 -4.21
N ASP A 188 5.66 25.31 -3.52
CA ASP A 188 6.05 26.58 -2.90
C ASP A 188 7.08 26.39 -1.77
N THR A 189 6.93 25.34 -0.97
CA THR A 189 7.89 25.02 0.11
C THR A 189 9.23 24.60 -0.47
N SER A 190 9.24 23.83 -1.56
CA SER A 190 10.48 23.41 -2.23
C SER A 190 11.21 24.59 -2.89
N GLN A 191 10.48 25.54 -3.47
CA GLN A 191 11.08 26.79 -3.98
C GLN A 191 11.62 27.67 -2.85
N SER A 192 10.93 27.73 -1.71
CA SER A 192 11.40 28.45 -0.54
C SER A 192 12.66 27.83 0.06
N LEU A 193 12.77 26.50 0.12
CA LEU A 193 13.96 25.80 0.58
C LEU A 193 15.14 25.98 -0.37
N ASN A 194 14.93 25.90 -1.69
CA ASN A 194 15.97 26.17 -2.67
C ASN A 194 16.48 27.64 -2.59
N ASN A 195 15.60 28.60 -2.31
CA ASN A 195 15.98 30.00 -2.11
C ASN A 195 16.72 30.22 -0.78
N ILE A 196 16.48 29.40 0.24
CA ILE A 196 17.20 29.46 1.51
C ILE A 196 18.61 28.85 1.35
N GLU A 197 18.74 27.71 0.65
CA GLU A 197 20.04 27.10 0.37
C GLU A 197 20.93 28.02 -0.49
N HIS A 198 20.39 28.71 -1.49
CA HIS A 198 21.14 29.68 -2.28
C HIS A 198 21.56 30.92 -1.51
N LYS A 199 20.89 31.30 -0.43
CA LYS A 199 21.24 32.44 0.40
C LYS A 199 22.21 32.09 1.53
N THR A 200 22.24 30.85 2.00
CA THR A 200 23.01 30.45 3.19
C THR A 200 24.38 29.80 2.82
N PHE A 201 24.52 29.23 1.65
CA PHE A 201 25.76 28.65 1.15
C PHE A 201 26.24 29.40 -0.11
N GLY A 202 26.85 30.52 0.09
CA GLY A 202 27.47 31.36 -0.94
C GLY A 202 28.75 30.80 -1.56
N LYS A 203 28.88 29.48 -1.73
CA LYS A 203 29.91 28.82 -2.55
C LYS A 203 29.35 27.55 -3.17
N SER A 204 29.37 27.48 -4.49
CA SER A 204 28.97 26.31 -5.24
C SER A 204 29.88 25.12 -4.91
N LEU A 205 29.30 23.94 -4.82
CA LEU A 205 30.05 22.68 -4.66
C LEU A 205 31.15 22.49 -5.73
N ARG A 206 31.10 23.17 -6.86
CA ARG A 206 32.15 23.20 -7.87
C ARG A 206 33.42 23.82 -7.36
N GLU A 207 33.35 24.87 -6.54
CA GLU A 207 34.57 25.54 -5.97
C GLU A 207 35.26 24.71 -4.90
N VAL A 208 34.56 23.81 -4.23
CA VAL A 208 35.13 22.90 -3.23
C VAL A 208 35.86 21.72 -3.86
N PHE A 209 35.37 21.22 -4.99
CA PHE A 209 35.99 20.08 -5.72
C PHE A 209 37.19 20.49 -6.57
N ASP A 210 37.28 21.74 -6.98
CA ASP A 210 38.40 22.23 -7.82
C ASP A 210 39.73 22.48 -7.02
N ARG A 211 39.66 22.48 -5.68
CA ARG A 211 40.83 22.64 -4.80
C ARG A 211 41.51 21.33 -4.38
N SER A 212 40.92 20.16 -4.71
CA SER A 212 41.47 18.86 -4.31
C SER A 212 42.04 18.00 -5.41
N ALA A 213 42.18 18.54 -6.64
CA ALA A 213 42.85 17.84 -7.73
C ALA A 213 44.36 17.96 -7.60
N PRO A 214 45.13 16.88 -7.42
CA PRO A 214 46.60 16.95 -7.40
C PRO A 214 47.08 17.32 -8.81
N LYS A 215 47.91 18.40 -8.88
CA LYS A 215 48.64 18.74 -10.10
C LYS A 215 49.71 17.66 -10.34
N TRP A 216 49.47 16.79 -11.26
CA TRP A 216 50.49 15.91 -11.82
C TRP A 216 51.27 16.72 -12.85
N SER A 217 52.43 17.26 -12.44
CA SER A 217 53.43 17.79 -13.35
C SER A 217 54.57 16.76 -13.49
N GLY A 218 54.79 16.32 -14.71
CA GLY A 218 56.09 15.87 -15.15
C GLY A 218 56.36 14.37 -15.15
N TRP A 219 56.37 13.77 -16.31
CA TRP A 219 57.47 12.93 -16.78
C TRP A 219 57.65 13.24 -18.28
N GLY A 220 58.73 13.95 -18.57
CA GLY A 220 59.24 14.11 -19.92
C GLY A 220 60.40 13.16 -20.14
N THR A 221 60.62 12.90 -21.42
CA THR A 221 61.63 12.14 -22.16
C THR A 221 61.39 10.67 -22.30
#